data_5299c7e919c0a499c58ebbc29bccc640
#
_entry.id   5299c7e919c0a499c58ebbc29bccc640
#
_cell.length_a   1.000
_cell.length_b   1.000
_cell.length_c   1.000
_cell.angle_alpha   90.00
_cell.angle_beta   90.00
_cell.angle_gamma   90.00
#
_symmetry.space_group_name_H-M   'P 1'
#
loop_
_entity.id
_entity.type
_entity.pdbx_description
1 polymer ?
#
loop_
_entity_poly.entity_id
_entity_poly.type
_entity_poly.pdbx_seq_one_letter_code
_entity_poly.pdbx_strand_id
1 'polypeptide(L)'
;MVLKQVVFANPNNLQAKNLLADSYEQMAYQSESGPWRLIYLQGATELRKGVPNTRARKSASRDILQAMSPDLIFDYWSVRLNAEKAENKKLKINFNFTDLAQQYTVSVENSVLNYSQHVHPKADVQVILTKDTFNQLQLGTVTWQEKIKSGDIKIVGNAEVLTQLKLMIDEYNFWFNIVTP
;
A
#
# COMPACT_ATOMS: atom_id res chain seq x y z
N MET A 1 13.80 28.54 1.61
CA MET A 1 12.58 28.38 2.41
C MET A 1 11.44 29.30 1.97
N VAL A 2 11.67 30.57 1.68
CA VAL A 2 10.63 31.54 1.25
C VAL A 2 9.95 31.12 -0.07
N LEU A 3 10.71 30.74 -1.10
CA LEU A 3 10.16 30.34 -2.39
C LEU A 3 9.19 29.16 -2.31
N LYS A 4 9.46 28.18 -1.44
CA LYS A 4 8.54 27.06 -1.20
C LYS A 4 7.18 27.57 -0.71
N GLN A 5 7.16 28.52 0.23
CA GLN A 5 5.91 29.10 0.73
C GLN A 5 5.14 29.83 -0.39
N VAL A 6 5.85 30.54 -1.27
CA VAL A 6 5.23 31.21 -2.42
C VAL A 6 4.60 30.21 -3.38
N VAL A 7 5.28 29.09 -3.68
CA VAL A 7 4.76 28.02 -4.53
C VAL A 7 3.53 27.36 -3.91
N PHE A 8 3.52 27.12 -2.59
CA PHE A 8 2.37 26.55 -1.89
C PHE A 8 1.19 27.54 -1.81
N ALA A 9 1.46 28.84 -1.60
CA ALA A 9 0.41 29.87 -1.57
C ALA A 9 -0.20 30.15 -2.96
N ASN A 10 0.60 30.04 -4.02
CA ASN A 10 0.16 30.22 -5.40
C ASN A 10 0.84 29.19 -6.32
N PRO A 11 0.24 28.01 -6.49
CA PRO A 11 0.79 26.94 -7.31
C PRO A 11 0.93 27.28 -8.80
N ASN A 12 0.28 28.34 -9.26
CA ASN A 12 0.35 28.80 -10.66
C ASN A 12 1.45 29.83 -10.92
N ASN A 13 2.20 30.24 -9.89
CA ASN A 13 3.30 31.19 -10.02
C ASN A 13 4.52 30.49 -10.68
N LEU A 14 4.59 30.54 -12.01
CA LEU A 14 5.67 29.92 -12.79
C LEU A 14 7.05 30.51 -12.47
N GLN A 15 7.12 31.81 -12.17
CA GLN A 15 8.40 32.45 -11.84
C GLN A 15 8.95 31.88 -10.53
N ALA A 16 8.10 31.76 -9.49
CA ALA A 16 8.50 31.17 -8.21
C ALA A 16 8.89 29.71 -8.36
N LYS A 17 8.11 28.91 -9.15
CA LYS A 17 8.44 27.52 -9.45
C LYS A 17 9.80 27.36 -10.13
N ASN A 18 10.08 28.15 -11.18
CA ASN A 18 11.33 28.07 -11.90
C ASN A 18 12.52 28.45 -11.01
N LEU A 19 12.40 29.53 -10.25
CA LEU A 19 13.48 29.98 -9.34
C LEU A 19 13.74 28.96 -8.22
N LEU A 20 12.68 28.32 -7.70
CA LEU A 20 12.83 27.24 -6.71
C LEU A 20 13.48 25.99 -7.34
N ALA A 21 13.11 25.67 -8.58
CA ALA A 21 13.72 24.55 -9.33
C ALA A 21 15.20 24.80 -9.57
N ASP A 22 15.60 26.01 -10.01
CA ASP A 22 17.00 26.40 -10.19
C ASP A 22 17.78 26.27 -8.88
N SER A 23 17.18 26.72 -7.77
CA SER A 23 17.78 26.59 -6.43
C SER A 23 18.00 25.12 -6.06
N TYR A 24 17.03 24.22 -6.31
CA TYR A 24 17.17 22.81 -6.06
C TYR A 24 18.24 22.15 -6.96
N GLU A 25 18.35 22.52 -8.22
CA GLU A 25 19.43 22.04 -9.10
C GLU A 25 20.81 22.42 -8.57
N GLN A 26 20.99 23.66 -8.13
CA GLN A 26 22.26 24.09 -7.54
C GLN A 26 22.57 23.31 -6.25
N MET A 27 21.58 23.08 -5.39
CA MET A 27 21.76 22.26 -4.20
C MET A 27 22.10 20.81 -4.55
N ALA A 28 21.50 20.28 -5.62
CA ALA A 28 21.81 18.93 -6.10
C ALA A 28 23.25 18.80 -6.56
N TYR A 29 23.73 19.76 -7.37
CA TYR A 29 25.12 19.75 -7.88
C TYR A 29 26.16 19.91 -6.79
N GLN A 30 25.80 20.54 -5.67
CA GLN A 30 26.67 20.70 -4.50
C GLN A 30 26.59 19.51 -3.52
N SER A 31 25.62 18.61 -3.69
CA SER A 31 25.43 17.47 -2.80
C SER A 31 26.39 16.33 -3.13
N GLU A 32 27.21 15.91 -2.17
CA GLU A 32 28.05 14.73 -2.29
C GLU A 32 27.26 13.43 -2.22
N SER A 33 26.22 13.40 -1.39
CA SER A 33 25.32 12.26 -1.21
C SER A 33 24.42 12.04 -2.44
N GLY A 34 24.54 10.87 -3.07
CA GLY A 34 23.69 10.47 -4.21
C GLY A 34 22.18 10.56 -3.91
N PRO A 35 21.67 10.04 -2.80
CA PRO A 35 20.27 10.17 -2.42
C PRO A 35 19.80 11.63 -2.31
N TRP A 36 20.55 12.50 -1.64
CA TRP A 36 20.21 13.91 -1.53
C TRP A 36 20.20 14.61 -2.89
N ARG A 37 21.19 14.33 -3.72
CA ARG A 37 21.25 14.85 -5.10
C ARG A 37 19.99 14.48 -5.88
N LEU A 38 19.58 13.21 -5.82
CA LEU A 38 18.40 12.73 -6.52
C LEU A 38 17.10 13.36 -6.01
N ILE A 39 16.96 13.56 -4.69
CA ILE A 39 15.79 14.23 -4.10
C ILE A 39 15.66 15.66 -4.63
N TYR A 40 16.75 16.43 -4.65
CA TYR A 40 16.73 17.80 -5.17
C TYR A 40 16.42 17.85 -6.68
N LEU A 41 17.03 16.97 -7.49
CA LEU A 41 16.75 16.89 -8.92
C LEU A 41 15.31 16.46 -9.20
N GLN A 42 14.76 15.55 -8.41
CA GLN A 42 13.36 15.16 -8.53
C GLN A 42 12.43 16.33 -8.19
N GLY A 43 12.71 17.08 -7.13
CA GLY A 43 11.95 18.27 -6.77
C GLY A 43 12.00 19.35 -7.86
N ALA A 44 13.17 19.59 -8.45
CA ALA A 44 13.31 20.53 -9.58
C ALA A 44 12.51 20.07 -10.81
N THR A 45 12.51 18.76 -11.09
CA THR A 45 11.73 18.18 -12.19
C THR A 45 10.24 18.34 -11.95
N GLU A 46 9.76 18.06 -10.73
CA GLU A 46 8.36 18.22 -10.34
C GLU A 46 7.88 19.67 -10.51
N LEU A 47 8.68 20.65 -10.08
CA LEU A 47 8.33 22.07 -10.19
C LEU A 47 8.17 22.51 -11.65
N ARG A 48 8.97 21.98 -12.59
CA ARG A 48 8.92 22.35 -14.02
C ARG A 48 7.95 21.54 -14.84
N LYS A 49 7.82 20.25 -14.56
CA LYS A 49 7.07 19.29 -15.40
C LYS A 49 5.86 18.68 -14.70
N GLY A 50 5.70 18.93 -13.40
CA GLY A 50 4.71 18.24 -12.56
C GLY A 50 5.15 16.82 -12.21
N VAL A 51 4.28 16.13 -11.49
CA VAL A 51 4.46 14.72 -11.12
C VAL A 51 4.32 13.83 -12.35
N PRO A 52 5.19 12.85 -12.56
CA PRO A 52 5.09 11.94 -13.69
C PRO A 52 3.74 11.22 -13.73
N ASN A 53 3.10 11.20 -14.89
CA ASN A 53 1.89 10.41 -15.13
C ASN A 53 2.24 9.17 -15.96
N THR A 54 3.14 8.36 -15.45
CA THR A 54 3.55 7.10 -16.08
C THR A 54 3.10 5.93 -15.23
N ARG A 55 3.01 4.74 -15.85
CA ARG A 55 2.65 3.54 -15.12
C ARG A 55 3.62 3.34 -13.95
N ALA A 56 3.10 3.42 -12.74
CA ALA A 56 3.88 3.19 -11.53
C ALA A 56 4.46 1.76 -11.52
N ARG A 57 5.72 1.64 -11.14
CA ARG A 57 6.28 0.32 -10.83
C ARG A 57 5.69 -0.11 -9.49
N LYS A 58 4.94 -1.21 -9.48
CA LYS A 58 4.50 -1.80 -8.23
C LYS A 58 5.73 -2.31 -7.49
N SER A 59 5.93 -1.88 -6.26
CA SER A 59 7.01 -2.36 -5.38
C SER A 59 6.87 -3.85 -5.04
N ALA A 60 5.65 -4.36 -5.04
CA ALA A 60 5.36 -5.78 -4.89
C ALA A 60 5.40 -6.44 -6.28
N SER A 61 6.58 -6.95 -6.69
CA SER A 61 6.69 -7.85 -7.83
C SER A 61 6.22 -9.25 -7.43
N ARG A 62 5.93 -10.09 -8.45
CA ARG A 62 5.55 -11.49 -8.22
C ARG A 62 6.60 -12.22 -7.38
N ASP A 63 7.87 -12.03 -7.68
CA ASP A 63 8.98 -12.72 -7.00
C ASP A 63 9.09 -12.28 -5.54
N ILE A 64 8.90 -11.00 -5.25
CA ILE A 64 8.87 -10.49 -3.87
C ILE A 64 7.73 -11.13 -3.09
N LEU A 65 6.51 -11.12 -3.63
CA LEU A 65 5.35 -11.71 -2.96
C LEU A 65 5.47 -13.24 -2.78
N GLN A 66 6.11 -13.93 -3.72
CA GLN A 66 6.40 -15.35 -3.57
C GLN A 66 7.37 -15.63 -2.42
N ALA A 67 8.38 -14.77 -2.26
CA ALA A 67 9.37 -14.87 -1.18
C ALA A 67 8.83 -14.45 0.20
N MET A 68 7.77 -13.63 0.25
CA MET A 68 7.16 -13.21 1.52
C MET A 68 6.35 -14.34 2.15
N SER A 69 6.52 -14.55 3.45
CA SER A 69 5.62 -15.41 4.24
C SER A 69 4.24 -14.74 4.41
N PRO A 70 3.19 -15.49 4.80
CA PRO A 70 1.90 -14.90 5.16
C PRO A 70 2.02 -13.82 6.24
N ASP A 71 2.87 -14.04 7.24
CA ASP A 71 3.15 -13.08 8.32
C ASP A 71 3.56 -11.70 7.78
N LEU A 72 4.55 -11.67 6.88
CA LEU A 72 5.02 -10.43 6.27
C LEU A 72 3.95 -9.72 5.46
N ILE A 73 3.02 -10.46 4.86
CA ILE A 73 1.90 -9.85 4.14
C ILE A 73 0.89 -9.25 5.14
N PHE A 74 0.64 -9.92 6.26
CA PHE A 74 -0.23 -9.38 7.30
C PHE A 74 0.40 -8.18 8.01
N ASP A 75 1.72 -8.18 8.25
CA ASP A 75 2.46 -6.99 8.70
C ASP A 75 2.29 -5.84 7.73
N TYR A 76 2.43 -6.10 6.44
CA TYR A 76 2.22 -5.09 5.41
C TYR A 76 0.79 -4.53 5.40
N TRP A 77 -0.23 -5.37 5.66
CA TRP A 77 -1.60 -4.91 5.82
C TRP A 77 -1.79 -4.08 7.08
N SER A 78 -1.15 -4.46 8.20
CA SER A 78 -1.27 -3.72 9.46
C SER A 78 -0.74 -2.29 9.36
N VAL A 79 0.37 -2.09 8.64
CA VAL A 79 0.95 -0.76 8.37
C VAL A 79 0.04 0.09 7.47
N ARG A 80 -0.75 -0.55 6.60
CA ARG A 80 -1.64 0.14 5.64
C ARG A 80 -3.07 0.28 6.13
N LEU A 81 -3.39 -0.25 7.30
CA LEU A 81 -4.73 -0.09 7.86
C LEU A 81 -5.01 1.39 8.12
N ASN A 82 -6.08 1.88 7.55
CA ASN A 82 -6.57 3.23 7.82
C ASN A 82 -7.36 3.23 9.13
N ALA A 83 -6.80 3.86 10.15
CA ALA A 83 -7.38 3.87 11.50
C ALA A 83 -8.77 4.52 11.57
N GLU A 84 -9.01 5.58 10.77
CA GLU A 84 -10.30 6.25 10.71
C GLU A 84 -11.39 5.35 10.08
N LYS A 85 -11.05 4.65 8.99
CA LYS A 85 -11.97 3.69 8.35
C LYS A 85 -12.23 2.47 9.21
N ALA A 86 -11.27 2.11 10.08
CA ALA A 86 -11.36 0.97 10.99
C ALA A 86 -11.99 1.32 12.35
N GLU A 87 -12.35 2.60 12.55
CA GLU A 87 -12.96 3.05 13.79
C GLU A 87 -14.28 2.30 14.06
N ASN A 88 -14.45 1.81 15.31
CA ASN A 88 -15.60 1.03 15.74
C ASN A 88 -15.86 -0.27 14.95
N LYS A 89 -14.89 -0.73 14.13
CA LYS A 89 -14.98 -2.01 13.43
C LYS A 89 -14.36 -3.11 14.28
N LYS A 90 -15.03 -4.26 14.29
CA LYS A 90 -14.52 -5.50 14.87
C LYS A 90 -14.75 -6.61 13.88
N LEU A 91 -13.69 -7.27 13.44
CA LEU A 91 -13.76 -8.40 12.54
C LEU A 91 -12.64 -9.41 12.82
N LYS A 92 -12.93 -10.68 12.54
CA LYS A 92 -11.99 -11.79 12.68
C LYS A 92 -12.09 -12.70 11.48
N ILE A 93 -10.98 -12.94 10.83
CA ILE A 93 -10.86 -13.73 9.62
C ILE A 93 -9.86 -14.85 9.85
N ASN A 94 -10.27 -16.09 9.69
CA ASN A 94 -9.35 -17.22 9.68
C ASN A 94 -8.87 -17.47 8.25
N PHE A 95 -7.57 -17.51 8.04
CA PHE A 95 -6.92 -17.93 6.80
C PHE A 95 -6.33 -19.33 7.00
N ASN A 96 -6.63 -20.24 6.10
CA ASN A 96 -6.06 -21.59 6.06
C ASN A 96 -5.31 -21.77 4.74
N PHE A 97 -3.97 -21.77 4.82
CA PHE A 97 -3.08 -21.98 3.68
C PHE A 97 -2.83 -23.49 3.54
N THR A 98 -3.51 -24.12 2.57
CA THR A 98 -3.54 -25.58 2.43
C THR A 98 -2.20 -26.17 1.96
N ASP A 99 -1.44 -25.43 1.18
CA ASP A 99 -0.12 -25.78 0.66
C ASP A 99 1.00 -25.62 1.68
N LEU A 100 0.83 -24.74 2.66
CA LEU A 100 1.80 -24.51 3.73
C LEU A 100 1.46 -25.26 5.03
N ALA A 101 0.26 -25.85 5.13
CA ALA A 101 -0.31 -26.38 6.37
C ALA A 101 -0.28 -25.36 7.53
N GLN A 102 -0.49 -24.09 7.21
CA GLN A 102 -0.48 -22.96 8.16
C GLN A 102 -1.86 -22.33 8.26
N GLN A 103 -2.19 -21.91 9.47
CA GLN A 103 -3.46 -21.25 9.77
C GLN A 103 -3.22 -19.97 10.57
N TYR A 104 -3.94 -18.93 10.20
CA TYR A 104 -3.83 -17.62 10.81
C TYR A 104 -5.20 -17.05 11.14
N THR A 105 -5.29 -16.30 12.22
CA THR A 105 -6.40 -15.39 12.45
C THR A 105 -5.91 -13.98 12.27
N VAL A 106 -6.53 -13.23 11.38
CA VAL A 106 -6.39 -11.78 11.23
C VAL A 106 -7.58 -11.12 11.89
N SER A 107 -7.34 -10.15 12.76
CA SER A 107 -8.39 -9.42 13.46
C SER A 107 -8.17 -7.91 13.33
N VAL A 108 -9.27 -7.17 13.21
CA VAL A 108 -9.27 -5.71 13.34
C VAL A 108 -10.13 -5.38 14.55
N GLU A 109 -9.55 -4.69 15.50
CA GLU A 109 -10.22 -4.19 16.70
C GLU A 109 -9.47 -2.95 17.23
N ASN A 110 -10.21 -1.96 17.73
CA ASN A 110 -9.63 -0.69 18.23
C ASN A 110 -8.76 0.02 17.18
N SER A 111 -9.18 -0.02 15.92
CA SER A 111 -8.45 0.56 14.77
C SER A 111 -7.05 -0.03 14.55
N VAL A 112 -6.78 -1.24 15.02
CA VAL A 112 -5.52 -1.96 14.84
C VAL A 112 -5.78 -3.31 14.18
N LEU A 113 -4.96 -3.67 13.19
CA LEU A 113 -4.93 -5.01 12.62
C LEU A 113 -3.86 -5.83 13.35
N ASN A 114 -4.29 -6.94 13.92
CA ASN A 114 -3.41 -7.94 14.52
C ASN A 114 -3.60 -9.29 13.83
N TYR A 115 -2.60 -10.13 13.91
CA TYR A 115 -2.70 -11.52 13.45
C TYR A 115 -1.98 -12.48 14.40
N SER A 116 -2.35 -13.73 14.29
CA SER A 116 -1.75 -14.81 15.10
C SER A 116 -1.84 -16.14 14.36
N GLN A 117 -0.85 -17.01 14.57
CA GLN A 117 -0.76 -18.31 13.88
C GLN A 117 -1.60 -19.37 14.62
N HIS A 118 -2.89 -19.12 14.75
CA HIS A 118 -3.89 -20.08 15.26
C HIS A 118 -5.27 -19.77 14.67
N VAL A 119 -6.21 -20.69 14.82
CA VAL A 119 -7.60 -20.52 14.38
C VAL A 119 -8.45 -20.00 15.54
N HIS A 120 -9.15 -18.89 15.34
CA HIS A 120 -10.11 -18.41 16.31
C HIS A 120 -11.46 -19.12 16.13
N PRO A 121 -12.04 -19.75 17.18
CA PRO A 121 -13.26 -20.57 17.05
C PRO A 121 -14.51 -19.74 16.68
N LYS A 122 -14.49 -18.44 16.92
CA LYS A 122 -15.58 -17.51 16.63
C LYS A 122 -15.13 -16.45 15.62
N ALA A 123 -14.50 -16.87 14.53
CA ALA A 123 -14.20 -15.97 13.42
C ALA A 123 -15.46 -15.71 12.59
N ASP A 124 -15.59 -14.51 12.05
CA ASP A 124 -16.72 -14.11 11.21
C ASP A 124 -16.70 -14.84 9.87
N VAL A 125 -15.51 -15.14 9.38
CA VAL A 125 -15.30 -15.85 8.13
C VAL A 125 -14.02 -16.68 8.17
N GLN A 126 -14.05 -17.84 7.50
CA GLN A 126 -12.89 -18.67 7.23
C GLN A 126 -12.62 -18.70 5.72
N VAL A 127 -11.38 -18.45 5.36
CA VAL A 127 -10.88 -18.46 3.98
C VAL A 127 -9.89 -19.61 3.83
N ILE A 128 -10.15 -20.51 2.92
CA ILE A 128 -9.31 -21.69 2.62
C ILE A 128 -8.77 -21.48 1.22
N LEU A 129 -7.46 -21.43 1.06
CA LEU A 129 -6.78 -21.16 -0.21
C LEU A 129 -5.32 -21.61 -0.15
N THR A 130 -4.64 -21.57 -1.30
CA THR A 130 -3.19 -21.75 -1.36
C THR A 130 -2.46 -20.40 -1.22
N LYS A 131 -1.20 -20.43 -0.81
CA LYS A 131 -0.33 -19.23 -0.77
C LYS A 131 -0.18 -18.60 -2.16
N ASP A 132 -0.08 -19.40 -3.22
CA ASP A 132 -0.01 -18.88 -4.59
C ASP A 132 -1.28 -18.13 -4.99
N THR A 133 -2.46 -18.68 -4.70
CA THR A 133 -3.74 -17.99 -4.91
C THR A 133 -3.80 -16.66 -4.14
N PHE A 134 -3.33 -16.67 -2.88
CA PHE A 134 -3.26 -15.45 -2.07
C PHE A 134 -2.34 -14.39 -2.69
N ASN A 135 -1.17 -14.79 -3.19
CA ASN A 135 -0.25 -13.89 -3.89
C ASN A 135 -0.85 -13.30 -5.16
N GLN A 136 -1.57 -14.10 -5.96
CA GLN A 136 -2.26 -13.62 -7.16
C GLN A 136 -3.30 -12.55 -6.84
N LEU A 137 -4.03 -12.71 -5.72
CA LEU A 137 -4.97 -11.69 -5.23
C LEU A 137 -4.24 -10.39 -4.82
N GLN A 138 -3.09 -10.50 -4.13
CA GLN A 138 -2.30 -9.33 -3.73
C GLN A 138 -1.73 -8.58 -4.94
N LEU A 139 -1.36 -9.29 -5.99
CA LEU A 139 -0.91 -8.69 -7.26
C LEU A 139 -2.06 -8.03 -8.05
N GLY A 140 -3.30 -8.36 -7.72
CA GLY A 140 -4.47 -7.93 -8.49
C GLY A 140 -4.53 -8.54 -9.89
N THR A 141 -3.87 -9.68 -10.10
CA THR A 141 -3.91 -10.43 -11.37
C THR A 141 -5.18 -11.25 -11.53
N VAL A 142 -5.84 -11.53 -10.41
CA VAL A 142 -7.11 -12.25 -10.32
C VAL A 142 -8.02 -11.58 -9.29
N THR A 143 -9.30 -11.83 -9.38
CA THR A 143 -10.30 -11.35 -8.42
C THR A 143 -10.74 -12.46 -7.47
N TRP A 144 -11.27 -12.06 -6.30
CA TRP A 144 -11.87 -13.00 -5.35
C TRP A 144 -13.00 -13.79 -5.99
N GLN A 145 -13.86 -13.15 -6.78
CA GLN A 145 -15.00 -13.79 -7.43
C GLN A 145 -14.57 -14.87 -8.43
N GLU A 146 -13.53 -14.60 -9.24
CA GLU A 146 -12.97 -15.58 -10.17
C GLU A 146 -12.46 -16.80 -9.44
N LYS A 147 -11.69 -16.60 -8.35
CA LYS A 147 -11.08 -17.69 -7.58
C LYS A 147 -12.08 -18.48 -6.73
N ILE A 148 -13.16 -17.85 -6.28
CA ILE A 148 -14.29 -18.57 -5.66
C ILE A 148 -15.04 -19.41 -6.69
N LYS A 149 -15.29 -18.88 -7.89
CA LYS A 149 -15.95 -19.61 -8.98
C LYS A 149 -15.15 -20.81 -9.46
N SER A 150 -13.81 -20.69 -9.55
CA SER A 150 -12.93 -21.81 -9.95
C SER A 150 -12.76 -22.87 -8.86
N GLY A 151 -13.17 -22.57 -7.61
CA GLY A 151 -12.97 -23.46 -6.47
C GLY A 151 -11.60 -23.37 -5.80
N ASP A 152 -10.73 -22.47 -6.27
CA ASP A 152 -9.40 -22.23 -5.69
C ASP A 152 -9.49 -21.57 -4.31
N ILE A 153 -10.61 -20.91 -4.01
CA ILE A 153 -10.92 -20.31 -2.70
C ILE A 153 -12.25 -20.87 -2.21
N LYS A 154 -12.22 -21.39 -0.98
CA LYS A 154 -13.44 -21.73 -0.25
C LYS A 154 -13.64 -20.76 0.90
N ILE A 155 -14.85 -20.20 0.97
CA ILE A 155 -15.23 -19.27 2.04
C ILE A 155 -16.33 -19.94 2.87
N VAL A 156 -16.18 -19.88 4.19
CA VAL A 156 -17.18 -20.35 5.17
C VAL A 156 -17.46 -19.21 6.13
N GLY A 157 -18.69 -18.78 6.20
CA GLY A 157 -19.13 -17.65 7.02
C GLY A 157 -19.47 -16.40 6.20
N ASN A 158 -19.34 -15.22 6.81
CA ASN A 158 -19.74 -13.95 6.19
C ASN A 158 -18.64 -13.40 5.27
N ALA A 159 -18.79 -13.56 3.97
CA ALA A 159 -17.84 -13.07 2.95
C ALA A 159 -17.73 -11.53 2.91
N GLU A 160 -18.73 -10.77 3.37
CA GLU A 160 -18.69 -9.31 3.36
C GLU A 160 -17.56 -8.74 4.23
N VAL A 161 -17.14 -9.50 5.25
CA VAL A 161 -16.02 -9.14 6.14
C VAL A 161 -14.71 -8.94 5.36
N LEU A 162 -14.49 -9.71 4.30
CA LEU A 162 -13.31 -9.57 3.41
C LEU A 162 -13.37 -8.25 2.64
N THR A 163 -14.55 -7.86 2.19
CA THR A 163 -14.76 -6.57 1.51
C THR A 163 -14.54 -5.42 2.48
N GLN A 164 -15.05 -5.54 3.71
CA GLN A 164 -14.83 -4.53 4.75
C GLN A 164 -13.33 -4.37 5.06
N LEU A 165 -12.59 -5.47 5.24
CA LEU A 165 -11.14 -5.41 5.45
C LEU A 165 -10.45 -4.69 4.28
N LYS A 166 -10.77 -5.06 3.04
CA LYS A 166 -10.18 -4.43 1.85
C LYS A 166 -10.41 -2.91 1.81
N LEU A 167 -11.60 -2.44 2.18
CA LEU A 167 -11.94 -1.02 2.20
C LEU A 167 -11.18 -0.23 3.28
N MET A 168 -10.72 -0.90 4.33
CA MET A 168 -9.93 -0.30 5.41
C MET A 168 -8.42 -0.27 5.11
N ILE A 169 -7.95 -1.01 4.10
CA ILE A 169 -6.54 -0.99 3.69
C ILE A 169 -6.34 0.11 2.65
N ASP A 170 -5.48 1.08 2.95
CA ASP A 170 -5.18 2.17 2.03
C ASP A 170 -4.27 1.72 0.89
N GLU A 171 -4.54 2.26 -0.29
CA GLU A 171 -3.65 2.16 -1.45
C GLU A 171 -2.98 3.52 -1.66
N TYR A 172 -1.65 3.52 -1.69
CA TYR A 172 -0.87 4.73 -1.88
C TYR A 172 -0.48 4.90 -3.35
N ASN A 173 -0.64 6.12 -3.86
CA ASN A 173 -0.14 6.45 -5.18
C ASN A 173 1.38 6.44 -5.16
N PHE A 174 1.99 5.73 -6.11
CA PHE A 174 3.44 5.73 -6.27
C PHE A 174 3.97 7.13 -6.63
N TRP A 175 3.25 7.81 -7.51
CA TRP A 175 3.55 9.18 -7.90
C TRP A 175 2.75 10.14 -7.04
N PHE A 176 3.41 10.92 -6.23
CA PHE A 176 2.81 11.93 -5.37
C PHE A 176 3.68 13.19 -5.36
N ASN A 177 3.06 14.30 -4.99
CA ASN A 177 3.75 15.60 -4.91
C ASN A 177 4.75 15.61 -3.75
N ILE A 178 5.97 16.07 -4.01
CA ILE A 178 7.04 16.20 -3.00
C ILE A 178 7.24 17.67 -2.61
N VAL A 179 7.22 18.56 -3.59
CA VAL A 179 7.56 19.98 -3.44
C VAL A 179 6.48 20.95 -3.92
N THR A 180 5.40 20.42 -4.48
CA THR A 180 4.19 21.16 -4.86
C THR A 180 3.01 20.71 -3.98
N PRO A 181 1.94 21.54 -3.80
CA PRO A 181 0.76 21.16 -3.05
C PRO A 181 -0.05 20.06 -3.72
#